data_7ebe3da0e4db408800fb4362cd2edd37
#
_entry.id   7ebe3da0e4db408800fb4362cd2edd37
#
_cell.length_a   1.000
_cell.length_b   1.000
_cell.length_c   1.000
_cell.angle_alpha   90.00
_cell.angle_beta   90.00
_cell.angle_gamma   90.00
#
_symmetry.space_group_name_H-M   'P 1'
#
loop_
_entity.id
_entity.type
_entity.pdbx_description
1 polymer ?
#
loop_
_entity_poly.entity_id
_entity_poly.type
_entity_poly.pdbx_seq_one_letter_code
_entity_poly.pdbx_strand_id
1 'polypeptide(L)'
;MKRRIKLFITLVLALVFTCAAFSCKKNDEAGGQELSCTLYIDCRTILDNRDMLDPNKAELVPEDGIILDTVTCAFSEGDTVFDVLQRELRARGIHLESSFTPVYNSAYIEGINNIYEFDCGELSGWEYSVNGVFPNYGCSQYKLSDGDEIRWLFTCDLGKDVENAAH
;
A
#
# COMPACT_ATOMS: atom_id res chain seq x y z
N MET A 1 -4.38 59.74 37.09
CA MET A 1 -3.79 59.07 35.92
C MET A 1 -3.30 57.68 36.19
N LYS A 2 -2.46 57.44 37.20
CA LYS A 2 -1.87 56.13 37.54
C LYS A 2 -2.89 55.02 37.90
N ARG A 3 -4.07 55.34 38.46
CA ARG A 3 -5.10 54.39 38.86
C ARG A 3 -5.91 53.84 37.66
N ARG A 4 -6.11 54.65 36.61
CA ARG A 4 -6.81 54.24 35.36
C ARG A 4 -5.91 53.39 34.49
N ILE A 5 -4.60 53.60 34.52
CA ILE A 5 -3.62 52.76 33.77
C ILE A 5 -3.50 51.37 34.40
N LYS A 6 -3.51 51.26 35.76
CA LYS A 6 -3.50 49.97 36.43
C LYS A 6 -4.76 49.16 36.14
N LEU A 7 -5.93 49.81 36.04
CA LEU A 7 -7.19 49.11 35.73
C LEU A 7 -7.21 48.63 34.28
N PHE A 8 -6.60 49.41 33.35
CA PHE A 8 -6.48 49.00 31.93
C PHE A 8 -5.53 47.82 31.75
N ILE A 9 -4.40 47.80 32.47
CA ILE A 9 -3.43 46.71 32.42
C ILE A 9 -4.02 45.42 32.99
N THR A 10 -4.78 45.47 34.11
CA THR A 10 -5.46 44.31 34.68
C THR A 10 -6.56 43.78 33.78
N LEU A 11 -7.29 44.65 33.04
CA LEU A 11 -8.32 44.21 32.11
C LEU A 11 -7.72 43.54 30.86
N VAL A 12 -6.58 44.03 30.34
CA VAL A 12 -5.87 43.46 29.22
C VAL A 12 -5.23 42.12 29.60
N LEU A 13 -4.66 41.99 30.83
CA LEU A 13 -4.13 40.72 31.33
C LEU A 13 -5.23 39.65 31.50
N ALA A 14 -6.43 40.05 31.94
CA ALA A 14 -7.57 39.16 32.08
C ALA A 14 -8.08 38.69 30.72
N LEU A 15 -8.03 39.54 29.66
CA LEU A 15 -8.45 39.18 28.31
C LEU A 15 -7.46 38.21 27.62
N VAL A 16 -6.17 38.31 27.92
CA VAL A 16 -5.14 37.40 27.38
C VAL A 16 -5.23 36.03 28.04
N PHE A 17 -5.66 35.94 29.31
CA PHE A 17 -5.80 34.64 30.02
C PHE A 17 -7.05 33.87 29.57
N THR A 18 -8.09 34.54 29.04
CA THR A 18 -9.28 33.84 28.53
C THR A 18 -9.12 33.26 27.12
N CYS A 19 -8.10 33.69 26.35
CA CYS A 19 -7.81 33.11 25.04
C CYS A 19 -6.96 31.84 25.10
N ALA A 20 -6.36 31.50 26.27
CA ALA A 20 -5.55 30.29 26.40
C ALA A 20 -6.36 29.03 26.76
N ALA A 21 -7.68 29.15 26.93
CA ALA A 21 -8.56 28.03 27.27
C ALA A 21 -9.37 27.51 26.06
N PHE A 22 -9.09 27.97 24.84
CA PHE A 22 -9.47 27.23 23.64
C PHE A 22 -8.43 26.15 23.38
N SER A 23 -8.36 25.23 24.35
CA SER A 23 -7.84 23.88 24.11
C SER A 23 -8.61 23.35 22.93
N CYS A 24 -7.90 23.07 21.82
CA CYS A 24 -8.40 22.19 20.79
C CYS A 24 -8.97 20.95 21.48
N LYS A 25 -10.29 20.90 21.65
CA LYS A 25 -10.97 19.62 21.78
C LYS A 25 -10.63 18.90 20.48
N LYS A 26 -9.65 18.01 20.53
CA LYS A 26 -9.60 16.90 19.61
C LYS A 26 -11.00 16.30 19.68
N ASN A 27 -11.74 16.42 18.61
CA ASN A 27 -12.96 15.66 18.45
C ASN A 27 -12.52 14.21 18.36
N ASP A 28 -12.46 13.53 19.49
CA ASP A 28 -12.57 12.10 19.59
C ASP A 28 -14.06 11.79 19.32
N GLU A 29 -14.46 11.95 18.09
CA GLU A 29 -15.76 11.51 17.60
C GLU A 29 -15.55 10.58 16.41
N ALA A 30 -16.06 9.41 16.62
CA ALA A 30 -16.09 8.19 15.85
C ALA A 30 -14.88 7.29 16.11
N GLY A 31 -15.02 6.43 17.13
CA GLY A 31 -14.38 5.14 17.17
C GLY A 31 -14.89 4.26 16.01
N GLY A 32 -14.69 4.70 14.78
CA GLY A 32 -14.71 3.85 13.62
C GLY A 32 -13.54 2.88 13.80
N GLN A 33 -13.81 1.60 13.80
CA GLN A 33 -12.79 0.58 13.77
C GLN A 33 -11.86 0.93 12.60
N GLU A 34 -10.56 1.11 12.88
CA GLU A 34 -9.58 1.37 11.84
C GLU A 34 -9.46 0.10 11.00
N LEU A 35 -9.91 0.16 9.75
CA LEU A 35 -9.86 -0.97 8.84
C LEU A 35 -8.40 -1.28 8.50
N SER A 36 -8.05 -2.55 8.53
CA SER A 36 -6.69 -3.01 8.25
C SER A 36 -6.68 -4.23 7.36
N CYS A 37 -5.63 -4.35 6.55
CA CYS A 37 -5.31 -5.53 5.76
C CYS A 37 -3.83 -5.86 5.93
N THR A 38 -3.40 -6.99 5.42
CA THR A 38 -1.98 -7.28 5.28
C THR A 38 -1.56 -7.21 3.82
N LEU A 39 -0.30 -6.83 3.58
CA LEU A 39 0.32 -6.80 2.26
C LEU A 39 1.64 -7.55 2.30
N TYR A 40 1.81 -8.45 1.34
CA TYR A 40 3.02 -9.24 1.11
C TYR A 40 3.37 -9.24 -0.38
N ILE A 41 4.67 -9.15 -0.74
CA ILE A 41 5.11 -9.10 -2.14
C ILE A 41 6.36 -9.96 -2.32
N ASP A 42 6.31 -10.90 -3.25
CA ASP A 42 7.47 -11.73 -3.59
C ASP A 42 7.64 -11.99 -5.10
N CYS A 43 8.86 -12.38 -5.45
CA CYS A 43 9.26 -12.86 -6.76
C CYS A 43 10.04 -14.19 -6.65
N ARG A 44 9.65 -15.05 -5.71
CA ARG A 44 10.37 -16.30 -5.40
C ARG A 44 10.43 -17.27 -6.56
N THR A 45 9.43 -17.27 -7.43
CA THR A 45 9.43 -18.11 -8.65
C THR A 45 10.63 -17.85 -9.55
N ILE A 46 11.20 -16.63 -9.53
CA ILE A 46 12.43 -16.30 -10.27
C ILE A 46 13.62 -17.13 -9.75
N LEU A 47 13.65 -17.48 -8.46
CA LEU A 47 14.78 -18.22 -7.88
C LEU A 47 14.94 -19.60 -8.53
N ASP A 48 13.84 -20.22 -8.93
CA ASP A 48 13.80 -21.52 -9.62
C ASP A 48 13.92 -21.38 -11.15
N ASN A 49 13.84 -20.14 -11.70
CA ASN A 49 13.81 -19.84 -13.11
C ASN A 49 14.89 -18.82 -13.52
N ARG A 50 16.02 -18.80 -12.81
CA ARG A 50 17.11 -17.79 -13.01
C ARG A 50 17.72 -17.81 -14.41
N ASP A 51 17.64 -18.91 -15.11
CA ASP A 51 18.12 -19.08 -16.48
C ASP A 51 17.24 -18.36 -17.51
N MET A 52 15.99 -18.05 -17.15
CA MET A 52 15.07 -17.26 -17.97
C MET A 52 15.10 -15.76 -17.63
N LEU A 53 15.66 -15.39 -16.49
CA LEU A 53 15.68 -14.01 -16.04
C LEU A 53 16.60 -13.15 -16.91
N ASP A 54 16.14 -11.94 -17.28
CA ASP A 54 17.02 -10.92 -17.89
C ASP A 54 18.21 -10.70 -16.97
N PRO A 55 19.46 -10.92 -17.45
CA PRO A 55 20.67 -10.77 -16.65
C PRO A 55 20.83 -9.39 -15.99
N ASN A 56 20.26 -8.33 -16.58
CA ASN A 56 20.29 -6.98 -16.04
C ASN A 56 19.39 -6.81 -14.81
N LYS A 57 18.52 -7.77 -14.53
CA LYS A 57 17.58 -7.78 -13.40
C LYS A 57 18.06 -8.62 -12.22
N ALA A 58 19.15 -9.36 -12.38
CA ALA A 58 19.63 -10.33 -11.38
C ALA A 58 19.90 -9.69 -10.00
N GLU A 59 20.43 -8.47 -9.97
CA GLU A 59 20.73 -7.73 -8.73
C GLU A 59 19.47 -7.15 -8.05
N LEU A 60 18.33 -7.11 -8.76
CA LEU A 60 17.07 -6.59 -8.23
C LEU A 60 16.25 -7.66 -7.49
N VAL A 61 16.57 -8.94 -7.73
CA VAL A 61 15.91 -10.08 -7.09
C VAL A 61 16.52 -10.31 -5.71
N PRO A 62 15.76 -10.18 -4.62
CA PRO A 62 16.25 -10.50 -3.28
C PRO A 62 16.74 -11.96 -3.19
N GLU A 63 17.67 -12.24 -2.28
CA GLU A 63 18.22 -13.59 -2.12
C GLU A 63 17.15 -14.64 -1.76
N ASP A 64 16.15 -14.22 -0.98
CA ASP A 64 14.99 -15.03 -0.58
C ASP A 64 13.76 -14.81 -1.46
N GLY A 65 13.87 -13.91 -2.46
CA GLY A 65 12.79 -13.54 -3.36
C GLY A 65 11.71 -12.66 -2.73
N ILE A 66 11.85 -12.21 -1.48
CA ILE A 66 10.85 -11.39 -0.78
C ILE A 66 11.16 -9.91 -0.99
N ILE A 67 10.30 -9.20 -1.72
CA ILE A 67 10.41 -7.74 -1.94
C ILE A 67 9.84 -6.97 -0.75
N LEU A 68 8.72 -7.43 -0.20
CA LEU A 68 8.10 -6.88 1.00
C LEU A 68 7.55 -8.02 1.85
N ASP A 69 8.13 -8.21 3.03
CA ASP A 69 7.57 -9.12 4.02
C ASP A 69 6.23 -8.59 4.55
N THR A 70 5.41 -9.46 5.12
CA THR A 70 4.06 -9.15 5.55
C THR A 70 4.02 -7.92 6.45
N VAL A 71 3.28 -6.91 6.01
CA VAL A 71 3.04 -5.68 6.76
C VAL A 71 1.54 -5.44 6.94
N THR A 72 1.17 -4.90 8.09
CA THR A 72 -0.20 -4.45 8.32
C THR A 72 -0.37 -3.03 7.77
N CYS A 73 -1.42 -2.83 6.98
CA CYS A 73 -1.74 -1.59 6.30
C CYS A 73 -3.11 -1.11 6.75
N ALA A 74 -3.21 0.14 7.23
CA ALA A 74 -4.49 0.79 7.44
C ALA A 74 -5.10 1.20 6.09
N PHE A 75 -6.42 1.11 5.97
CA PHE A 75 -7.13 1.56 4.78
C PHE A 75 -8.48 2.19 5.12
N SER A 76 -9.06 2.91 4.15
CA SER A 76 -10.38 3.54 4.28
C SER A 76 -11.45 2.70 3.58
N GLU A 77 -12.69 2.79 4.05
CA GLU A 77 -13.83 2.15 3.37
C GLU A 77 -13.88 2.55 1.89
N GLY A 78 -13.92 1.56 1.03
CA GLY A 78 -13.92 1.75 -0.43
C GLY A 78 -12.55 1.73 -1.09
N ASP A 79 -11.44 1.72 -0.32
CA ASP A 79 -10.10 1.49 -0.87
C ASP A 79 -10.04 0.13 -1.58
N THR A 80 -9.24 0.09 -2.63
CA THR A 80 -9.01 -1.12 -3.43
C THR A 80 -7.63 -1.72 -3.12
N VAL A 81 -7.39 -2.94 -3.60
CA VAL A 81 -6.06 -3.58 -3.57
C VAL A 81 -5.01 -2.67 -4.21
N PHE A 82 -5.36 -1.99 -5.32
CA PHE A 82 -4.45 -1.06 -5.98
C PHE A 82 -4.14 0.19 -5.14
N ASP A 83 -5.14 0.76 -4.45
CA ASP A 83 -4.94 1.94 -3.61
C ASP A 83 -3.95 1.65 -2.47
N VAL A 84 -4.11 0.50 -1.81
CA VAL A 84 -3.18 0.05 -0.76
C VAL A 84 -1.80 -0.21 -1.34
N LEU A 85 -1.68 -0.98 -2.44
CA LEU A 85 -0.39 -1.26 -3.08
C LEU A 85 0.36 0.04 -3.40
N GLN A 86 -0.29 0.96 -4.10
CA GLN A 86 0.33 2.23 -4.53
C GLN A 86 0.81 3.07 -3.33
N ARG A 87 -0.03 3.18 -2.29
CA ARG A 87 0.29 3.95 -1.08
C ARG A 87 1.49 3.35 -0.33
N GLU A 88 1.46 2.04 -0.12
CA GLU A 88 2.47 1.34 0.66
C GLU A 88 3.83 1.29 -0.03
N LEU A 89 3.85 1.04 -1.34
CA LEU A 89 5.10 1.04 -2.10
C LEU A 89 5.70 2.44 -2.18
N ARG A 90 4.88 3.47 -2.40
CA ARG A 90 5.35 4.86 -2.38
C ARG A 90 5.96 5.23 -1.02
N ALA A 91 5.33 4.86 0.09
CA ALA A 91 5.82 5.16 1.42
C ALA A 91 7.17 4.50 1.72
N ARG A 92 7.46 3.36 1.10
CA ARG A 92 8.70 2.59 1.28
C ARG A 92 9.76 2.87 0.21
N GLY A 93 9.45 3.68 -0.80
CA GLY A 93 10.35 3.94 -1.91
C GLY A 93 10.57 2.73 -2.82
N ILE A 94 9.63 1.77 -2.83
CA ILE A 94 9.62 0.63 -3.75
C ILE A 94 8.97 1.08 -5.04
N HIS A 95 9.64 0.85 -6.17
CA HIS A 95 9.14 1.22 -7.49
C HIS A 95 7.88 0.44 -7.87
N LEU A 96 6.89 1.13 -8.42
CA LEU A 96 5.66 0.59 -8.99
C LEU A 96 5.43 1.21 -10.36
N GLU A 97 5.30 0.38 -11.39
CA GLU A 97 4.82 0.77 -12.72
C GLU A 97 3.45 0.15 -12.97
N SER A 98 2.53 0.95 -13.46
CA SER A 98 1.17 0.50 -13.77
C SER A 98 0.57 1.32 -14.88
N SER A 99 -0.23 0.69 -15.73
CA SER A 99 -1.05 1.35 -16.75
C SER A 99 -2.53 1.10 -16.50
N PHE A 100 -3.38 1.98 -17.05
CA PHE A 100 -4.82 1.77 -17.03
C PHE A 100 -5.25 1.08 -18.32
N THR A 101 -5.92 -0.05 -18.21
CA THR A 101 -6.42 -0.81 -19.33
C THR A 101 -7.92 -0.57 -19.54
N PRO A 102 -8.35 0.26 -20.52
CA PRO A 102 -9.76 0.64 -20.68
C PRO A 102 -10.70 -0.54 -20.91
N VAL A 103 -10.24 -1.58 -21.61
CA VAL A 103 -11.04 -2.77 -21.91
C VAL A 103 -11.49 -3.50 -20.65
N TYR A 104 -10.63 -3.53 -19.62
CA TYR A 104 -10.91 -4.16 -18.34
C TYR A 104 -11.34 -3.15 -17.28
N ASN A 105 -11.32 -1.84 -17.60
CA ASN A 105 -11.59 -0.74 -16.66
C ASN A 105 -10.81 -0.89 -15.36
N SER A 106 -9.54 -1.27 -15.47
CA SER A 106 -8.70 -1.58 -14.31
C SER A 106 -7.26 -1.16 -14.52
N ALA A 107 -6.56 -0.91 -13.39
CA ALA A 107 -5.11 -0.84 -13.37
C ALA A 107 -4.51 -2.22 -13.68
N TYR A 108 -3.47 -2.21 -14.50
CA TYR A 108 -2.61 -3.33 -14.81
C TYR A 108 -1.23 -3.05 -14.23
N ILE A 109 -0.68 -3.99 -13.48
CA ILE A 109 0.63 -3.83 -12.85
C ILE A 109 1.70 -4.38 -13.79
N GLU A 110 2.51 -3.48 -14.32
CA GLU A 110 3.59 -3.81 -15.26
C GLU A 110 4.87 -4.20 -14.52
N GLY A 111 5.15 -3.55 -13.36
CA GLY A 111 6.38 -3.82 -12.62
C GLY A 111 6.32 -3.41 -11.15
N ILE A 112 6.96 -4.20 -10.29
CA ILE A 112 7.22 -3.91 -8.88
C ILE A 112 8.72 -4.10 -8.62
N ASN A 113 9.34 -3.19 -7.85
CA ASN A 113 10.78 -3.20 -7.54
C ASN A 113 11.69 -3.26 -8.78
N ASN A 114 11.27 -2.63 -9.89
CA ASN A 114 11.91 -2.69 -11.21
C ASN A 114 12.01 -4.11 -11.81
N ILE A 115 11.22 -5.06 -11.33
CA ILE A 115 10.99 -6.36 -11.96
C ILE A 115 9.67 -6.26 -12.72
N TYR A 116 9.72 -6.44 -14.02
CA TYR A 116 8.59 -6.22 -14.94
C TYR A 116 8.06 -7.55 -15.50
N GLU A 117 6.85 -7.50 -16.02
CA GLU A 117 6.36 -8.57 -16.89
C GLU A 117 7.37 -8.86 -18.01
N PHE A 118 7.49 -10.11 -18.38
CA PHE A 118 8.44 -10.64 -19.37
C PHE A 118 9.92 -10.62 -18.96
N ASP A 119 10.30 -10.08 -17.81
CA ASP A 119 11.70 -10.10 -17.35
C ASP A 119 12.22 -11.53 -17.07
N CYS A 120 11.32 -12.50 -16.84
CA CYS A 120 11.66 -13.91 -16.59
C CYS A 120 10.93 -14.85 -17.57
N GLY A 121 10.99 -14.51 -18.87
CA GLY A 121 10.34 -15.26 -19.95
C GLY A 121 8.97 -14.70 -20.33
N GLU A 122 8.48 -15.14 -21.50
CA GLU A 122 7.27 -14.60 -22.15
C GLU A 122 5.96 -14.81 -21.36
N LEU A 123 5.97 -15.70 -20.36
CA LEU A 123 4.80 -16.02 -19.53
C LEU A 123 4.88 -15.40 -18.14
N SER A 124 5.91 -14.56 -17.89
CA SER A 124 6.11 -13.97 -16.57
C SER A 124 5.36 -12.65 -16.39
N GLY A 125 4.96 -12.36 -15.14
CA GLY A 125 4.25 -11.15 -14.79
C GLY A 125 3.80 -11.13 -13.33
N TRP A 126 3.04 -10.10 -12.95
CA TRP A 126 2.55 -9.91 -11.60
C TRP A 126 1.09 -10.34 -11.46
N GLU A 127 0.81 -11.16 -10.47
CA GLU A 127 -0.54 -11.56 -10.08
C GLU A 127 -0.82 -11.21 -8.63
N TYR A 128 -2.09 -11.01 -8.28
CA TYR A 128 -2.47 -10.79 -6.90
C TYR A 128 -3.50 -11.80 -6.43
N SER A 129 -3.41 -12.13 -5.14
CA SER A 129 -4.45 -12.87 -4.45
C SER A 129 -4.95 -12.11 -3.23
N VAL A 130 -6.19 -12.36 -2.84
CA VAL A 130 -6.76 -11.92 -1.58
C VAL A 130 -7.30 -13.12 -0.85
N ASN A 131 -6.86 -13.32 0.40
CA ASN A 131 -7.21 -14.48 1.22
C ASN A 131 -6.92 -15.82 0.51
N GLY A 132 -5.82 -15.88 -0.26
CA GLY A 132 -5.41 -17.06 -1.01
C GLY A 132 -6.20 -17.33 -2.29
N VAL A 133 -7.13 -16.44 -2.68
CA VAL A 133 -7.91 -16.56 -3.92
C VAL A 133 -7.39 -15.56 -4.94
N PHE A 134 -7.13 -16.01 -6.17
CA PHE A 134 -6.76 -15.16 -7.31
C PHE A 134 -8.02 -14.66 -8.01
N PRO A 135 -8.37 -13.36 -7.87
CA PRO A 135 -9.56 -12.82 -8.52
C PRO A 135 -9.38 -12.75 -10.04
N ASN A 136 -10.46 -13.00 -10.78
CA ASN A 136 -10.47 -12.91 -12.24
C ASN A 136 -10.77 -11.49 -12.77
N TYR A 137 -10.48 -10.46 -11.98
CA TYR A 137 -10.65 -9.05 -12.32
C TYR A 137 -9.54 -8.20 -11.70
N GLY A 138 -9.36 -6.98 -12.21
CA GLY A 138 -8.20 -6.18 -11.88
C GLY A 138 -8.21 -5.60 -10.46
N CYS A 139 -7.03 -5.40 -9.91
CA CYS A 139 -6.77 -4.99 -8.53
C CYS A 139 -7.41 -3.65 -8.13
N SER A 140 -7.65 -2.74 -9.08
CA SER A 140 -8.34 -1.46 -8.82
C SER A 140 -9.87 -1.59 -8.77
N GLN A 141 -10.41 -2.79 -9.00
CA GLN A 141 -11.84 -3.09 -8.83
C GLN A 141 -12.12 -3.87 -7.55
N TYR A 142 -11.10 -4.53 -6.98
CA TYR A 142 -11.27 -5.28 -5.74
C TYR A 142 -11.31 -4.33 -4.54
N LYS A 143 -12.48 -4.18 -3.94
CA LYS A 143 -12.65 -3.39 -2.70
C LYS A 143 -12.32 -4.24 -1.50
N LEU A 144 -11.50 -3.69 -0.62
CA LEU A 144 -11.01 -4.37 0.57
C LEU A 144 -12.06 -4.45 1.67
N SER A 145 -11.97 -5.53 2.42
CA SER A 145 -12.66 -5.77 3.69
C SER A 145 -11.66 -5.83 4.83
N ASP A 146 -12.10 -5.50 6.05
CA ASP A 146 -11.23 -5.58 7.23
C ASP A 146 -10.69 -6.99 7.44
N GLY A 147 -9.37 -7.09 7.63
CA GLY A 147 -8.66 -8.35 7.81
C GLY A 147 -8.23 -9.05 6.52
N ASP A 148 -8.45 -8.46 5.33
CA ASP A 148 -8.00 -9.07 4.08
C ASP A 148 -6.48 -9.26 4.04
N GLU A 149 -6.04 -10.39 3.51
CA GLU A 149 -4.64 -10.72 3.25
C GLU A 149 -4.33 -10.56 1.77
N ILE A 150 -3.59 -9.50 1.40
CA ILE A 150 -3.19 -9.22 0.02
C ILE A 150 -1.80 -9.81 -0.22
N ARG A 151 -1.65 -10.56 -1.31
CA ARG A 151 -0.35 -11.04 -1.78
C ARG A 151 -0.16 -10.67 -3.24
N TRP A 152 1.00 -10.10 -3.55
CA TRP A 152 1.48 -9.88 -4.91
C TRP A 152 2.60 -10.85 -5.19
N LEU A 153 2.42 -11.66 -6.21
CA LEU A 153 3.31 -12.77 -6.55
C LEU A 153 3.76 -12.62 -8.00
N PHE A 154 5.09 -12.71 -8.21
CA PHE A 154 5.60 -12.78 -9.56
C PHE A 154 5.51 -14.22 -10.05
N THR A 155 4.87 -14.42 -11.19
CA THR A 155 4.77 -15.74 -11.86
C THR A 155 5.72 -15.81 -13.05
N CYS A 156 6.26 -16.99 -13.32
CA CYS A 156 7.02 -17.31 -14.55
C CYS A 156 6.21 -18.18 -15.51
N ASP A 157 5.00 -18.66 -15.15
CA ASP A 157 4.15 -19.55 -15.97
C ASP A 157 2.66 -19.19 -15.87
N LEU A 158 2.30 -17.91 -16.10
CA LEU A 158 0.91 -17.44 -16.14
C LEU A 158 0.10 -17.91 -14.91
N GLY A 159 0.64 -17.74 -13.71
CA GLY A 159 -0.02 -18.05 -12.44
C GLY A 159 0.07 -19.50 -11.98
N LYS A 160 0.40 -20.46 -12.83
CA LYS A 160 0.41 -21.89 -12.46
C LYS A 160 1.45 -22.25 -11.39
N ASP A 161 2.55 -21.51 -11.34
CA ASP A 161 3.64 -21.68 -10.38
C ASP A 161 3.39 -20.97 -9.05
N VAL A 162 2.40 -20.07 -8.97
CA VAL A 162 2.02 -19.34 -7.77
C VAL A 162 0.70 -19.80 -7.16
N GLU A 163 -0.25 -20.31 -7.94
CA GLU A 163 -1.52 -20.86 -7.43
C GLU A 163 -1.31 -22.00 -6.43
N ASN A 164 -0.23 -22.78 -6.61
CA ASN A 164 0.13 -23.87 -5.70
C ASN A 164 0.96 -23.41 -4.48
N ALA A 165 1.47 -22.18 -4.48
CA ALA A 165 2.28 -21.63 -3.40
C ALA A 165 1.42 -20.93 -2.31
N ALA A 166 0.12 -20.81 -2.52
CA ALA A 166 -0.83 -20.14 -1.61
C ALA A 166 -1.38 -21.06 -0.51
N HIS A 167 -0.77 -22.22 -0.28
CA HIS A 167 -1.16 -23.22 0.73
C HIS A 167 -0.17 -23.31 1.88
#